data_579126c5a1afbdb3bed28d96475820ee
#
_entry.id   579126c5a1afbdb3bed28d96475820ee
#
_cell.length_a   1.000
_cell.length_b   1.000
_cell.length_c   1.000
_cell.angle_alpha   90.00
_cell.angle_beta   90.00
_cell.angle_gamma   90.00
#
_symmetry.space_group_name_H-M   'P 1'
#
loop_
_entity.id
_entity.type
_entity.pdbx_description
1 polymer ?
#
loop_
_entity_poly.entity_id
_entity_poly.type
_entity_poly.pdbx_seq_one_letter_code
_entity_poly.pdbx_strand_id
1 'polypeptide(L)'
;MVMIVATRYWELWRECVRSWEATADGHLNFFFIGGKDVVPAYQEGYRGTTEAILGHVHDDLVIYEQGWDTRILKEFEDATVGMVGFTGALGHGTPNLYTNGYYLPNLARQNFMSNLRDAEKHGQRFIGERDVAVCDGLGIFVRREILDSVGGWKKAYPYGYWLYSEWLSCEVRRQGYRIRMVGIECEHLGGKSSEFIATSPTYDEAHYYLWENNRDELPYRVPE
;
A
#
# COMPACT_ATOMS: atom_id res chain seq x y z
N MET A 1 11.74 -12.36 1.73
CA MET A 1 10.99 -11.09 1.86
C MET A 1 11.68 -10.19 2.87
N VAL A 2 11.74 -8.90 2.61
CA VAL A 2 12.20 -7.90 3.58
C VAL A 2 11.08 -6.90 3.87
N MET A 3 10.95 -6.50 5.12
CA MET A 3 9.98 -5.51 5.58
C MET A 3 10.67 -4.14 5.68
N ILE A 4 10.27 -3.20 4.84
CA ILE A 4 10.78 -1.82 4.85
C ILE A 4 9.76 -0.97 5.61
N VAL A 5 10.20 -0.39 6.72
CA VAL A 5 9.32 0.33 7.65
C VAL A 5 9.81 1.77 7.78
N ALA A 6 8.97 2.71 7.31
CA ALA A 6 9.16 4.13 7.58
C ALA A 6 8.60 4.44 8.97
N THR A 7 9.43 4.92 9.90
CA THR A 7 8.99 5.17 11.28
C THR A 7 9.26 6.60 11.73
N ARG A 8 8.25 7.19 12.40
CA ARG A 8 8.36 8.45 13.14
C ARG A 8 8.22 8.25 14.65
N TYR A 9 7.63 7.13 15.08
CA TYR A 9 7.25 6.86 16.47
C TYR A 9 7.84 5.53 16.95
N TRP A 10 9.07 5.55 17.42
CA TRP A 10 9.82 4.37 17.86
C TRP A 10 9.13 3.53 18.94
N GLU A 11 8.22 4.12 19.71
CA GLU A 11 7.49 3.39 20.74
C GLU A 11 6.37 2.53 20.15
N LEU A 12 5.64 3.04 19.16
CA LEU A 12 4.57 2.30 18.48
C LEU A 12 5.13 1.13 17.67
N TRP A 13 6.19 1.37 16.89
CA TRP A 13 6.72 0.32 16.02
C TRP A 13 7.22 -0.90 16.78
N ARG A 14 7.70 -0.76 18.03
CA ARG A 14 8.15 -1.91 18.83
C ARG A 14 7.03 -2.90 19.14
N GLU A 15 5.84 -2.41 19.43
CA GLU A 15 4.66 -3.24 19.64
C GLU A 15 4.25 -3.92 18.35
N CYS A 16 4.22 -3.17 17.26
CA CYS A 16 3.88 -3.67 15.94
C CYS A 16 4.85 -4.77 15.48
N VAL A 17 6.15 -4.52 15.53
CA VAL A 17 7.17 -5.53 15.17
C VAL A 17 7.08 -6.78 16.01
N ARG A 18 6.85 -6.66 17.31
CA ARG A 18 6.64 -7.85 18.17
C ARG A 18 5.42 -8.66 17.72
N SER A 19 4.34 -8.00 17.32
CA SER A 19 3.17 -8.69 16.80
C SER A 19 3.49 -9.42 15.50
N TRP A 20 4.25 -8.78 14.60
CA TRP A 20 4.63 -9.36 13.31
C TRP A 20 5.52 -10.60 13.49
N GLU A 21 6.55 -10.49 14.34
CA GLU A 21 7.44 -11.62 14.63
C GLU A 21 6.74 -12.76 15.38
N ALA A 22 5.83 -12.43 16.29
CA ALA A 22 5.10 -13.42 17.07
C ALA A 22 4.07 -14.21 16.25
N THR A 23 3.61 -13.64 15.13
CA THR A 23 2.56 -14.23 14.28
C THR A 23 3.08 -14.71 12.92
N ALA A 24 4.32 -14.43 12.55
CA ALA A 24 4.93 -14.96 11.34
C ALA A 24 5.37 -16.42 11.53
N ASP A 25 5.27 -17.21 10.46
CA ASP A 25 5.82 -18.57 10.41
C ASP A 25 7.32 -18.57 10.14
N GLY A 26 7.80 -17.58 9.39
CA GLY A 26 9.19 -17.47 8.97
C GLY A 26 9.97 -16.38 9.70
N HIS A 27 11.28 -16.36 9.45
CA HIS A 27 12.12 -15.26 9.91
C HIS A 27 11.89 -14.01 9.06
N LEU A 28 11.59 -12.89 9.71
CA LEU A 28 11.40 -11.59 9.06
C LEU A 28 12.69 -10.77 9.08
N ASN A 29 13.09 -10.26 7.93
CA ASN A 29 14.14 -9.27 7.81
C ASN A 29 13.51 -7.87 7.81
N PHE A 30 14.07 -6.95 8.60
CA PHE A 30 13.56 -5.59 8.69
C PHE A 30 14.61 -4.57 8.25
N PHE A 31 14.13 -3.54 7.56
CA PHE A 31 14.90 -2.36 7.24
C PHE A 31 14.13 -1.12 7.72
N PHE A 32 14.57 -0.54 8.83
CA PHE A 32 13.92 0.60 9.47
C PHE A 32 14.54 1.92 9.05
N ILE A 33 13.72 2.89 8.67
CA ILE A 33 14.16 4.22 8.29
C ILE A 33 13.36 5.25 9.09
N GLY A 34 14.08 5.98 9.97
CA GLY A 34 13.50 7.05 10.77
C GLY A 34 13.68 8.44 10.17
N GLY A 35 12.80 9.37 10.56
CA GLY A 35 12.96 10.80 10.31
C GLY A 35 12.78 11.25 8.86
N LYS A 36 12.19 10.42 8.00
CA LYS A 36 11.90 10.73 6.60
C LYS A 36 10.41 10.57 6.29
N ASP A 37 9.96 11.20 5.21
CA ASP A 37 8.68 10.87 4.62
C ASP A 37 8.68 9.44 4.06
N VAL A 38 7.49 8.89 3.85
CA VAL A 38 7.28 7.48 3.50
C VAL A 38 8.02 7.09 2.22
N VAL A 39 7.84 7.84 1.13
CA VAL A 39 8.46 7.51 -0.17
C VAL A 39 9.98 7.62 -0.15
N PRO A 40 10.62 8.66 0.40
CA PRO A 40 12.06 8.68 0.63
C PRO A 40 12.58 7.54 1.50
N ALA A 41 11.83 7.13 2.53
CA ALA A 41 12.19 5.99 3.36
C ALA A 41 12.14 4.67 2.56
N TYR A 42 11.06 4.43 1.83
CA TYR A 42 10.92 3.25 0.98
C TYR A 42 11.98 3.19 -0.13
N GLN A 43 12.35 4.34 -0.70
CA GLN A 43 13.47 4.42 -1.66
C GLN A 43 14.81 3.99 -1.04
N GLU A 44 15.06 4.36 0.21
CA GLU A 44 16.29 3.97 0.90
C GLU A 44 16.29 2.47 1.19
N GLY A 45 15.19 1.92 1.70
CA GLY A 45 15.03 0.49 1.92
C GLY A 45 15.15 -0.33 0.63
N TYR A 46 14.54 0.13 -0.46
CA TYR A 46 14.70 -0.47 -1.79
C TYR A 46 16.17 -0.55 -2.23
N ARG A 47 16.94 0.52 -2.00
CA ARG A 47 18.38 0.56 -2.36
C ARG A 47 19.26 -0.26 -1.42
N GLY A 48 18.88 -0.35 -0.15
CA GLY A 48 19.63 -1.05 0.89
C GLY A 48 19.41 -2.56 0.95
N THR A 49 18.51 -3.09 0.12
CA THR A 49 18.08 -4.49 0.15
C THR A 49 18.17 -5.13 -1.24
N THR A 50 18.14 -6.47 -1.31
CA THR A 50 18.25 -7.23 -2.57
C THR A 50 17.16 -8.29 -2.73
N GLU A 51 16.26 -8.40 -1.79
CA GLU A 51 15.21 -9.40 -1.78
C GLU A 51 14.24 -9.21 -2.94
N ALA A 52 13.74 -10.31 -3.48
CA ALA A 52 12.81 -10.32 -4.62
C ALA A 52 11.43 -9.75 -4.27
N ILE A 53 11.01 -9.86 -3.00
CA ILE A 53 9.74 -9.31 -2.51
C ILE A 53 10.05 -8.28 -1.43
N LEU A 54 9.51 -7.08 -1.62
CA LEU A 54 9.64 -5.94 -0.73
C LEU A 54 8.29 -5.67 -0.05
N GLY A 55 8.26 -5.79 1.27
CA GLY A 55 7.12 -5.37 2.09
C GLY A 55 7.30 -3.92 2.54
N HIS A 56 6.29 -3.11 2.31
CA HIS A 56 6.21 -1.72 2.77
C HIS A 56 5.05 -1.64 3.75
N VAL A 57 5.34 -1.47 5.03
CA VAL A 57 4.37 -1.60 6.11
C VAL A 57 4.45 -0.39 7.02
N HIS A 58 3.28 0.08 7.45
CA HIS A 58 3.17 1.15 8.44
C HIS A 58 3.69 0.70 9.80
N ASP A 59 4.30 1.63 10.54
CA ASP A 59 4.86 1.41 11.87
C ASP A 59 3.82 1.36 13.01
N ASP A 60 2.54 1.50 12.68
CA ASP A 60 1.38 1.49 13.57
C ASP A 60 0.37 0.36 13.26
N LEU A 61 0.85 -0.71 12.63
CA LEU A 61 0.06 -1.89 12.27
C LEU A 61 0.36 -3.06 13.21
N VAL A 62 -0.65 -3.54 13.94
CA VAL A 62 -0.58 -4.78 14.75
C VAL A 62 -1.20 -5.93 13.97
N ILE A 63 -0.50 -7.06 13.88
CA ILE A 63 -0.99 -8.28 13.21
C ILE A 63 -1.37 -9.34 14.26
N TYR A 64 -2.54 -9.94 14.10
CA TYR A 64 -3.08 -10.96 15.01
C TYR A 64 -3.14 -12.35 14.37
N GLU A 65 -3.04 -12.41 13.05
CA GLU A 65 -3.18 -13.66 12.31
C GLU A 65 -1.86 -14.43 12.25
N GLN A 66 -1.90 -15.68 12.71
CA GLN A 66 -0.76 -16.59 12.61
C GLN A 66 -0.50 -17.01 11.16
N GLY A 67 0.76 -17.01 10.73
CA GLY A 67 1.18 -17.45 9.39
C GLY A 67 0.84 -16.42 8.29
N TRP A 68 0.63 -15.16 8.64
CA TRP A 68 0.31 -14.11 7.70
C TRP A 68 1.36 -13.94 6.58
N ASP A 69 2.63 -14.10 6.93
CA ASP A 69 3.76 -13.99 5.99
C ASP A 69 3.75 -15.12 4.96
N THR A 70 3.41 -16.32 5.37
CA THR A 70 3.24 -17.48 4.48
C THR A 70 2.08 -17.26 3.51
N ARG A 71 0.94 -16.71 3.98
CA ARG A 71 -0.19 -16.37 3.11
C ARG A 71 0.18 -15.33 2.06
N ILE A 72 0.93 -14.29 2.45
CA ILE A 72 1.40 -13.27 1.51
C ILE A 72 2.35 -13.88 0.48
N LEU A 73 3.35 -14.65 0.91
CA LEU A 73 4.33 -15.26 0.01
C LEU A 73 3.70 -16.25 -0.96
N LYS A 74 2.67 -16.98 -0.54
CA LYS A 74 1.92 -17.92 -1.38
C LYS A 74 1.29 -17.24 -2.60
N GLU A 75 0.78 -16.02 -2.46
CA GLU A 75 0.22 -15.29 -3.61
C GLU A 75 1.28 -14.99 -4.69
N PHE A 76 2.54 -14.84 -4.31
CA PHE A 76 3.64 -14.62 -5.25
C PHE A 76 4.15 -15.92 -5.93
N GLU A 77 3.66 -17.09 -5.58
CA GLU A 77 3.89 -18.32 -6.37
C GLU A 77 3.25 -18.22 -7.75
N ASP A 78 2.16 -17.46 -7.87
CA ASP A 78 1.61 -17.06 -9.17
C ASP A 78 2.43 -15.91 -9.75
N ALA A 79 3.15 -16.21 -10.85
CA ALA A 79 4.01 -15.24 -11.52
C ALA A 79 3.26 -14.01 -12.09
N THR A 80 1.94 -14.09 -12.23
CA THR A 80 1.11 -12.97 -12.69
C THR A 80 0.76 -11.98 -11.59
N VAL A 81 1.01 -12.31 -10.32
CA VAL A 81 0.78 -11.43 -9.18
C VAL A 81 2.02 -10.56 -8.95
N GLY A 82 1.87 -9.26 -9.11
CA GLY A 82 2.94 -8.27 -8.92
C GLY A 82 2.93 -7.59 -7.56
N MET A 83 1.75 -7.45 -6.98
CA MET A 83 1.57 -6.79 -5.67
C MET A 83 0.49 -7.51 -4.84
N VAL A 84 0.73 -7.55 -3.54
CA VAL A 84 -0.21 -8.08 -2.53
C VAL A 84 -0.38 -7.04 -1.45
N GLY A 85 -1.61 -6.80 -0.97
CA GLY A 85 -1.90 -5.90 0.13
C GLY A 85 -2.81 -6.50 1.19
N PHE A 86 -2.78 -5.98 2.40
CA PHE A 86 -3.70 -6.38 3.49
C PHE A 86 -5.10 -5.83 3.29
N THR A 87 -5.21 -4.73 2.56
CA THR A 87 -6.45 -4.03 2.27
C THR A 87 -6.49 -3.64 0.80
N GLY A 88 -7.68 -3.49 0.24
CA GLY A 88 -7.80 -3.12 -1.16
C GLY A 88 -9.21 -2.74 -1.58
N ALA A 89 -9.36 -2.29 -2.82
CA ALA A 89 -10.65 -1.92 -3.39
C ALA A 89 -10.83 -2.49 -4.80
N LEU A 90 -12.08 -2.79 -5.16
CA LEU A 90 -12.43 -3.35 -6.48
C LEU A 90 -12.36 -2.31 -7.60
N GLY A 91 -12.50 -1.03 -7.26
CA GLY A 91 -12.42 0.06 -8.21
C GLY A 91 -11.49 1.16 -7.73
N HIS A 92 -10.84 1.82 -8.67
CA HIS A 92 -9.93 2.94 -8.45
C HIS A 92 -10.23 4.06 -9.44
N GLY A 93 -10.55 5.23 -8.91
CA GLY A 93 -10.96 6.38 -9.70
C GLY A 93 -12.42 6.33 -10.15
N THR A 94 -12.98 7.48 -10.45
CA THR A 94 -14.30 7.63 -11.06
C THR A 94 -14.26 8.66 -12.20
N PRO A 95 -15.11 8.52 -13.23
CA PRO A 95 -15.20 9.51 -14.29
C PRO A 95 -15.85 10.83 -13.85
N ASN A 96 -16.53 10.87 -12.70
CA ASN A 96 -17.22 12.05 -12.18
C ASN A 96 -16.33 12.82 -11.19
N LEU A 97 -15.89 13.97 -11.62
CA LEU A 97 -14.76 14.70 -11.06
C LEU A 97 -15.12 16.08 -10.49
N TYR A 98 -16.38 16.32 -10.16
CA TYR A 98 -16.82 17.62 -9.62
C TYR A 98 -17.01 17.53 -8.11
N THR A 99 -16.15 18.22 -7.38
CA THR A 99 -16.40 18.57 -5.99
C THR A 99 -16.19 20.08 -5.81
N ASN A 100 -17.19 20.78 -5.30
CA ASN A 100 -17.15 22.21 -4.93
C ASN A 100 -16.73 23.17 -6.07
N GLY A 101 -17.07 22.88 -7.33
CA GLY A 101 -16.78 23.74 -8.46
C GLY A 101 -15.36 23.64 -8.99
N TYR A 102 -14.53 22.82 -8.43
CA TYR A 102 -13.18 22.50 -8.93
C TYR A 102 -13.16 21.10 -9.54
N TYR A 103 -12.48 20.99 -10.68
CA TYR A 103 -12.22 19.71 -11.30
C TYR A 103 -11.09 19.00 -10.55
N LEU A 104 -11.42 18.22 -9.53
CA LEU A 104 -10.51 17.33 -8.85
C LEU A 104 -10.78 15.89 -9.30
N PRO A 105 -9.75 15.16 -9.78
CA PRO A 105 -9.92 13.75 -10.08
C PRO A 105 -10.32 13.00 -8.80
N ASN A 106 -11.47 12.35 -8.86
CA ASN A 106 -11.89 11.52 -7.74
C ASN A 106 -11.20 10.16 -7.83
N LEU A 107 -10.06 10.04 -7.17
CA LEU A 107 -9.32 8.78 -7.05
C LEU A 107 -9.87 7.90 -5.92
N ALA A 108 -11.13 8.09 -5.56
CA ALA A 108 -11.79 7.28 -4.52
C ALA A 108 -11.66 5.78 -4.81
N ARG A 109 -11.36 5.06 -3.76
CA ARG A 109 -11.37 3.60 -3.73
C ARG A 109 -12.81 3.13 -3.62
N GLN A 110 -13.28 2.33 -4.57
CA GLN A 110 -14.65 1.83 -4.62
C GLN A 110 -14.71 0.40 -4.10
N ASN A 111 -15.67 0.13 -3.22
CA ASN A 111 -15.81 -1.17 -2.57
C ASN A 111 -14.51 -1.57 -1.84
N PHE A 112 -14.09 -0.72 -0.93
CA PHE A 112 -12.92 -0.96 -0.08
C PHE A 112 -13.18 -2.10 0.89
N MET A 113 -12.21 -2.97 1.02
CA MET A 113 -12.27 -4.18 1.83
C MET A 113 -11.04 -4.32 2.70
N SER A 114 -11.22 -4.87 3.88
CA SER A 114 -10.13 -5.19 4.80
C SER A 114 -10.55 -6.25 5.82
N ASN A 115 -9.58 -6.86 6.50
CA ASN A 115 -9.82 -7.63 7.72
C ASN A 115 -9.30 -6.88 8.96
N LEU A 116 -9.33 -5.56 8.92
CA LEU A 116 -9.07 -4.71 10.09
C LEU A 116 -10.11 -4.98 11.18
N ARG A 117 -9.72 -4.89 12.44
CA ARG A 117 -10.65 -5.04 13.57
C ARG A 117 -11.81 -4.05 13.53
N ASP A 118 -11.60 -2.88 12.94
CA ASP A 118 -12.61 -1.85 12.70
C ASP A 118 -12.98 -1.68 11.21
N ALA A 119 -12.94 -2.77 10.45
CA ALA A 119 -13.16 -2.77 9.00
C ALA A 119 -14.45 -2.02 8.58
N GLU A 120 -15.50 -2.12 9.37
CA GLU A 120 -16.79 -1.52 9.11
C GLU A 120 -16.78 0.02 9.09
N LYS A 121 -15.78 0.64 9.69
CA LYS A 121 -15.58 2.11 9.62
C LYS A 121 -15.00 2.57 8.29
N HIS A 122 -14.33 1.67 7.57
CA HIS A 122 -13.55 2.01 6.37
C HIS A 122 -14.07 1.33 5.10
N GLY A 123 -15.01 0.40 5.23
CA GLY A 123 -15.54 -0.35 4.10
C GLY A 123 -16.18 -1.66 4.52
N GLN A 124 -15.90 -2.72 3.79
CA GLN A 124 -16.46 -4.04 4.00
C GLN A 124 -15.42 -4.98 4.62
N ARG A 125 -15.82 -5.77 5.63
CA ARG A 125 -14.98 -6.85 6.15
C ARG A 125 -14.81 -7.94 5.09
N PHE A 126 -13.58 -8.38 4.89
CA PHE A 126 -13.25 -9.44 3.95
C PHE A 126 -12.13 -10.32 4.51
N ILE A 127 -12.38 -11.62 4.53
CA ILE A 127 -11.46 -12.68 4.94
C ILE A 127 -11.22 -13.55 3.69
N GLY A 128 -9.98 -13.74 3.30
CA GLY A 128 -9.63 -14.50 2.10
C GLY A 128 -8.76 -13.71 1.14
N GLU A 129 -8.70 -14.15 -0.09
CA GLU A 129 -7.85 -13.59 -1.15
C GLU A 129 -8.69 -13.25 -2.38
N ARG A 130 -8.44 -12.09 -2.97
CA ARG A 130 -9.05 -11.72 -4.26
C ARG A 130 -8.25 -10.66 -5.01
N ASP A 131 -8.52 -10.57 -6.30
CA ASP A 131 -7.99 -9.48 -7.13
C ASP A 131 -8.64 -8.16 -6.76
N VAL A 132 -7.83 -7.11 -6.74
CA VAL A 132 -8.24 -5.73 -6.44
C VAL A 132 -7.65 -4.77 -7.45
N ALA A 133 -8.28 -3.60 -7.58
CA ALA A 133 -7.78 -2.53 -8.43
C ALA A 133 -6.64 -1.75 -7.79
N VAL A 134 -6.67 -1.62 -6.47
CA VAL A 134 -5.76 -0.80 -5.68
C VAL A 134 -5.64 -1.37 -4.28
N CYS A 135 -4.43 -1.36 -3.71
CA CYS A 135 -4.19 -1.59 -2.30
C CYS A 135 -3.99 -0.27 -1.55
N ASP A 136 -4.30 -0.27 -0.26
CA ASP A 136 -3.91 0.79 0.66
C ASP A 136 -2.47 0.59 1.14
N GLY A 137 -1.77 1.68 1.42
CA GLY A 137 -0.38 1.67 1.87
C GLY A 137 -0.12 1.06 3.25
N LEU A 138 -1.16 0.69 3.98
CA LEU A 138 -1.06 0.11 5.33
C LEU A 138 -0.09 -1.08 5.41
N GLY A 139 -0.16 -1.96 4.41
CA GLY A 139 0.75 -3.08 4.25
C GLY A 139 0.67 -3.57 2.82
N ILE A 140 1.70 -3.28 2.03
CA ILE A 140 1.83 -3.69 0.63
C ILE A 140 3.14 -4.43 0.40
N PHE A 141 3.07 -5.47 -0.39
CA PHE A 141 4.20 -6.31 -0.78
C PHE A 141 4.27 -6.28 -2.30
N VAL A 142 5.46 -6.06 -2.84
CA VAL A 142 5.64 -5.89 -4.28
C VAL A 142 6.87 -6.64 -4.78
N ARG A 143 6.81 -7.17 -6.00
CA ARG A 143 7.99 -7.70 -6.67
C ARG A 143 8.98 -6.58 -6.93
N ARG A 144 10.24 -6.81 -6.58
CA ARG A 144 11.33 -5.86 -6.80
C ARG A 144 11.43 -5.42 -8.25
N GLU A 145 11.27 -6.34 -9.19
CA GLU A 145 11.39 -6.08 -10.63
C GLU A 145 10.44 -4.97 -11.12
N ILE A 146 9.29 -4.79 -10.47
CA ILE A 146 8.34 -3.70 -10.77
C ILE A 146 8.97 -2.35 -10.44
N LEU A 147 9.61 -2.24 -9.27
CA LEU A 147 10.32 -1.01 -8.89
C LEU A 147 11.59 -0.81 -9.72
N ASP A 148 12.30 -1.88 -10.08
CA ASP A 148 13.49 -1.83 -10.93
C ASP A 148 13.16 -1.23 -12.29
N SER A 149 12.02 -1.61 -12.90
CA SER A 149 11.59 -1.14 -14.23
C SER A 149 11.31 0.36 -14.28
N VAL A 150 10.86 0.95 -13.16
CA VAL A 150 10.57 2.40 -13.06
C VAL A 150 11.71 3.20 -12.43
N GLY A 151 12.80 2.54 -12.03
CA GLY A 151 14.00 3.16 -11.42
C GLY A 151 13.84 3.50 -9.94
N GLY A 152 12.94 2.79 -9.24
CA GLY A 152 12.67 2.93 -7.82
C GLY A 152 11.61 3.99 -7.49
N TRP A 153 11.33 4.15 -6.22
CA TRP A 153 10.28 5.01 -5.72
C TRP A 153 10.44 6.50 -6.08
N LYS A 154 11.57 7.07 -5.71
CA LYS A 154 11.78 8.54 -5.79
C LYS A 154 11.90 9.05 -7.22
N LYS A 155 12.36 8.23 -8.14
CA LYS A 155 12.49 8.65 -9.55
C LYS A 155 11.13 8.69 -10.25
N ALA A 156 10.27 7.76 -9.87
CA ALA A 156 8.99 7.56 -10.54
C ALA A 156 7.84 8.33 -9.88
N TYR A 157 7.94 8.63 -8.55
CA TYR A 157 6.89 9.33 -7.83
C TYR A 157 7.44 10.49 -7.00
N PRO A 158 7.07 11.76 -7.31
CA PRO A 158 7.71 12.94 -6.72
C PRO A 158 7.21 13.30 -5.31
N TYR A 159 6.03 12.80 -4.89
CA TYR A 159 5.43 13.16 -3.61
C TYR A 159 5.92 12.26 -2.49
N GLY A 160 6.28 12.85 -1.35
CA GLY A 160 6.92 12.12 -0.26
C GLY A 160 6.01 11.26 0.58
N TYR A 161 4.69 11.53 0.55
CA TYR A 161 3.75 10.91 1.49
C TYR A 161 2.43 10.45 0.86
N TRP A 162 1.88 11.17 -0.14
CA TRP A 162 0.53 11.00 -0.63
C TRP A 162 0.41 10.00 -1.77
N LEU A 163 -0.64 9.18 -1.78
CA LEU A 163 -1.08 8.36 -2.92
C LEU A 163 0.00 7.45 -3.53
N TYR A 164 1.03 7.10 -2.76
CA TYR A 164 2.11 6.26 -3.25
C TYR A 164 1.65 4.81 -3.55
N SER A 165 0.69 4.31 -2.78
CA SER A 165 0.10 2.98 -3.00
C SER A 165 -0.80 2.96 -4.25
N GLU A 166 -1.52 4.03 -4.48
CA GLU A 166 -2.34 4.25 -5.67
C GLU A 166 -1.46 4.34 -6.93
N TRP A 167 -0.39 5.14 -6.85
CA TRP A 167 0.60 5.20 -7.92
C TRP A 167 1.21 3.83 -8.21
N LEU A 168 1.68 3.12 -7.19
CA LEU A 168 2.27 1.79 -7.36
C LEU A 168 1.27 0.81 -7.97
N SER A 169 -0.01 0.88 -7.58
CA SER A 169 -1.06 0.04 -8.15
C SER A 169 -1.23 0.28 -9.65
N CYS A 170 -1.13 1.52 -10.12
CA CYS A 170 -1.13 1.82 -11.56
C CYS A 170 0.10 1.22 -12.26
N GLU A 171 1.29 1.36 -11.68
CA GLU A 171 2.52 0.81 -12.26
C GLU A 171 2.52 -0.71 -12.35
N VAL A 172 1.99 -1.39 -11.33
CA VAL A 172 1.82 -2.85 -11.33
C VAL A 172 0.93 -3.30 -12.48
N ARG A 173 -0.23 -2.66 -12.67
CA ARG A 173 -1.16 -2.99 -13.76
C ARG A 173 -0.57 -2.67 -15.14
N ARG A 174 0.09 -1.51 -15.28
CA ARG A 174 0.74 -1.10 -16.54
C ARG A 174 1.78 -2.11 -17.03
N GLN A 175 2.41 -2.80 -16.09
CA GLN A 175 3.36 -3.88 -16.41
C GLN A 175 2.68 -5.24 -16.62
N GLY A 176 1.35 -5.29 -16.64
CA GLY A 176 0.57 -6.49 -16.91
C GLY A 176 0.39 -7.43 -15.72
N TYR A 177 0.76 -7.00 -14.50
CA TYR A 177 0.59 -7.79 -13.30
C TYR A 177 -0.78 -7.56 -12.65
N ARG A 178 -1.24 -8.57 -11.93
CA ARG A 178 -2.41 -8.50 -11.04
C ARG A 178 -2.02 -7.99 -9.67
N ILE A 179 -2.99 -7.40 -9.00
CA ILE A 179 -2.90 -6.96 -7.60
C ILE A 179 -3.84 -7.86 -6.78
N ARG A 180 -3.33 -8.42 -5.71
CA ARG A 180 -4.09 -9.29 -4.80
C ARG A 180 -4.27 -8.59 -3.46
N MET A 181 -5.43 -8.78 -2.87
CA MET A 181 -5.68 -8.50 -1.46
C MET A 181 -5.74 -9.82 -0.70
N VAL A 182 -5.07 -9.88 0.44
CA VAL A 182 -5.16 -10.95 1.44
C VAL A 182 -5.68 -10.36 2.73
N GLY A 183 -6.89 -10.77 3.13
CA GLY A 183 -7.56 -10.24 4.33
C GLY A 183 -6.92 -10.76 5.62
N ILE A 184 -5.76 -10.23 5.98
CA ILE A 184 -5.04 -10.54 7.22
C ILE A 184 -5.71 -9.85 8.40
N GLU A 185 -5.98 -10.59 9.48
CA GLU A 185 -6.51 -9.99 10.72
C GLU A 185 -5.47 -9.09 11.37
N CYS A 186 -5.75 -7.78 11.37
CA CYS A 186 -4.83 -6.77 11.88
C CYS A 186 -5.59 -5.56 12.45
N GLU A 187 -4.87 -4.67 13.09
CA GLU A 187 -5.38 -3.41 13.64
C GLU A 187 -4.43 -2.28 13.28
N HIS A 188 -4.98 -1.19 12.78
CA HIS A 188 -4.23 0.04 12.49
C HIS A 188 -4.40 0.99 13.69
N LEU A 189 -3.37 1.13 14.50
CA LEU A 189 -3.37 1.96 15.72
C LEU A 189 -3.35 3.46 15.41
N GLY A 190 -3.16 3.79 14.14
CA GLY A 190 -2.91 5.13 13.64
C GLY A 190 -4.13 6.04 13.62
N GLY A 191 -4.03 7.10 12.86
CA GLY A 191 -4.97 8.22 12.75
C GLY A 191 -4.30 9.56 13.08
N LYS A 192 -3.09 9.54 13.65
CA LYS A 192 -2.32 10.76 13.96
C LYS A 192 -1.82 11.50 12.73
N SER A 193 -1.70 10.80 11.59
CA SER A 193 -1.31 11.43 10.32
C SER A 193 -2.48 12.10 9.59
N SER A 194 -3.71 11.67 9.85
CA SER A 194 -4.91 12.17 9.16
C SER A 194 -5.20 13.65 9.40
N GLU A 195 -4.80 14.21 10.56
CA GLU A 195 -4.96 15.63 10.85
C GLU A 195 -4.08 16.52 9.94
N PHE A 196 -2.93 16.01 9.50
CA PHE A 196 -2.07 16.68 8.51
C PHE A 196 -2.56 16.55 7.07
N ILE A 197 -3.34 15.51 6.79
CA ILE A 197 -3.78 15.13 5.44
C ILE A 197 -4.73 16.17 4.86
N ALA A 198 -5.73 16.57 5.61
CA ALA A 198 -6.83 17.39 5.10
C ALA A 198 -6.44 18.85 4.80
N THR A 199 -5.26 19.30 5.18
CA THR A 199 -4.84 20.71 5.07
C THR A 199 -3.57 20.92 4.25
N SER A 200 -2.99 19.86 3.67
CA SER A 200 -1.75 19.95 2.89
C SER A 200 -2.05 20.31 1.43
N PRO A 201 -1.56 21.44 0.89
CA PRO A 201 -1.68 21.77 -0.53
C PRO A 201 -1.12 20.69 -1.45
N THR A 202 -0.11 19.95 -0.99
CA THR A 202 0.53 18.88 -1.74
C THR A 202 -0.35 17.64 -1.92
N TYR A 203 -1.45 17.49 -1.15
CA TYR A 203 -2.41 16.41 -1.34
C TYR A 203 -3.18 16.56 -2.65
N ASP A 204 -3.70 17.75 -2.93
CA ASP A 204 -4.41 18.04 -4.17
C ASP A 204 -3.48 17.95 -5.38
N GLU A 205 -2.24 18.43 -5.24
CA GLU A 205 -1.21 18.29 -6.28
C GLU A 205 -0.89 16.83 -6.59
N ALA A 206 -0.79 15.96 -5.56
CA ALA A 206 -0.56 14.54 -5.73
C ALA A 206 -1.72 13.86 -6.47
N HIS A 207 -2.97 14.24 -6.20
CA HIS A 207 -4.14 13.76 -6.93
C HIS A 207 -4.10 14.14 -8.41
N TYR A 208 -3.79 15.40 -8.73
CA TYR A 208 -3.65 15.86 -10.11
C TYR A 208 -2.51 15.12 -10.83
N TYR A 209 -1.36 15.03 -10.18
CA TYR A 209 -0.22 14.32 -10.75
C TYR A 209 -0.56 12.86 -11.06
N LEU A 210 -1.16 12.15 -10.11
CA LEU A 210 -1.52 10.76 -10.30
C LEU A 210 -2.50 10.58 -11.46
N TRP A 211 -3.54 11.42 -11.52
CA TRP A 211 -4.51 11.40 -12.61
C TRP A 211 -3.89 11.70 -13.96
N GLU A 212 -3.12 12.81 -14.08
CA GLU A 212 -2.52 13.22 -15.34
C GLU A 212 -1.56 12.18 -15.92
N ASN A 213 -0.86 11.47 -15.06
CA ASN A 213 0.14 10.48 -15.47
C ASN A 213 -0.41 9.05 -15.58
N ASN A 214 -1.68 8.82 -15.24
CA ASN A 214 -2.29 7.48 -15.27
C ASN A 214 -3.69 7.49 -15.90
N ARG A 215 -3.97 8.37 -16.84
CA ARG A 215 -5.27 8.43 -17.54
C ARG A 215 -5.56 7.18 -18.35
N ASP A 216 -4.56 6.46 -18.76
CA ASP A 216 -4.63 5.17 -19.43
C ASP A 216 -5.02 4.01 -18.50
N GLU A 217 -4.72 4.17 -17.21
CA GLU A 217 -5.00 3.19 -16.15
C GLU A 217 -6.24 3.54 -15.30
N LEU A 218 -6.76 4.76 -15.41
CA LEU A 218 -7.85 5.27 -14.57
C LEU A 218 -9.00 5.82 -15.40
N PRO A 219 -10.25 5.61 -14.98
CA PRO A 219 -10.68 4.76 -13.87
C PRO A 219 -10.50 3.27 -14.18
N TYR A 220 -10.21 2.46 -13.18
CA TYR A 220 -10.05 1.02 -13.32
C TYR A 220 -10.98 0.27 -12.35
N ARG A 221 -11.52 -0.85 -12.80
CA ARG A 221 -12.28 -1.78 -11.98
C ARG A 221 -11.89 -3.22 -12.33
N VAL A 222 -11.70 -4.03 -11.31
CA VAL A 222 -11.48 -5.46 -11.51
C VAL A 222 -12.72 -6.08 -12.18
N PRO A 223 -12.56 -6.86 -13.25
CA PRO A 223 -13.66 -7.61 -13.84
C PRO A 223 -14.33 -8.55 -12.81
N GLU A 224 -15.64 -8.67 -12.88
CA GLU A 224 -16.42 -9.56 -12.03
C GLU A 224 -16.18 -11.03 -12.39
#